data_34a65e2e95014310b326cd8d19b63194
#
_entry.id   34a65e2e95014310b326cd8d19b63194
#
_cell.length_a   1.000
_cell.length_b   1.000
_cell.length_c   1.000
_cell.angle_alpha   90.00
_cell.angle_beta   90.00
_cell.angle_gamma   90.00
#
_symmetry.space_group_name_H-M   'P 1'
#
loop_
_entity.id
_entity.type
_entity.pdbx_description
1 polymer ?
#
loop_
_entity_poly.entity_id
_entity_poly.type
_entity_poly.pdbx_seq_one_letter_code
_entity_poly.pdbx_strand_id
1 'polypeptide(L)' 'MKDEQKQEIILYGYRDSLMLYDEGLSIDDIKEVLQLYEERELYLTCAGIKLAIDELIDKYGNDTFRN' A
#
# COMPACT_ATOMS: atom_id res chain seq x y z
N MET A 1 10.37 10.54 16.95
CA MET A 1 9.18 10.91 16.17
C MET A 1 7.94 10.68 17.00
N LYS A 2 7.03 11.63 17.00
CA LYS A 2 5.80 11.51 17.76
C LYS A 2 4.85 10.53 17.10
N ASP A 3 3.99 9.89 17.90
CA ASP A 3 3.05 8.91 17.40
C ASP A 3 2.14 9.48 16.32
N GLU A 4 1.72 10.74 16.48
CA GLU A 4 0.86 11.38 15.50
C GLU A 4 1.54 11.48 14.14
N GLN A 5 2.83 11.79 14.12
CA GLN A 5 3.58 11.88 12.87
C GLN A 5 3.74 10.50 12.23
N LYS A 6 3.94 9.48 13.03
CA LYS A 6 4.02 8.12 12.52
C LYS A 6 2.70 7.71 11.87
N GLN A 7 1.59 8.02 12.53
CA GLN A 7 0.28 7.70 12.02
C GLN A 7 0.01 8.41 10.69
N GLU A 8 0.44 9.67 10.58
CA GLU A 8 0.26 10.40 9.34
C GLU A 8 1.04 9.78 8.18
N ILE A 9 2.27 9.35 8.44
CA ILE A 9 3.08 8.72 7.40
C ILE A 9 2.43 7.42 6.94
N ILE A 10 1.96 6.62 7.88
CA ILE A 10 1.26 5.39 7.56
C ILE A 10 0.02 5.69 6.73
N LEU A 11 -0.75 6.69 7.13
CA LEU A 11 -1.97 7.06 6.44
C LEU A 11 -1.70 7.54 5.02
N TYR A 12 -0.63 8.30 4.81
CA TYR A 12 -0.26 8.74 3.47
C TYR A 12 0.06 7.57 2.55
N GLY A 13 0.82 6.60 3.06
CA GLY A 13 1.12 5.41 2.27
C GLY A 13 -0.14 4.64 1.91
N TYR A 14 -1.05 4.54 2.85
CA TYR A 14 -2.33 3.88 2.65
C TYR A 14 -3.16 4.59 1.56
N ARG A 15 -3.32 5.91 1.69
CA ARG A 15 -4.11 6.69 0.75
C ARG A 15 -3.52 6.70 -0.65
N ASP A 16 -2.21 6.87 -0.74
CA ASP A 16 -1.53 6.89 -2.04
C ASP A 16 -1.74 5.57 -2.76
N SER A 17 -1.67 4.46 -2.04
CA SER A 17 -1.86 3.15 -2.64
C SER A 17 -3.28 2.96 -3.15
N LEU A 18 -4.27 3.42 -2.39
CA LEU A 18 -5.66 3.36 -2.85
C LEU A 18 -5.86 4.22 -4.09
N MET A 19 -5.21 5.38 -4.15
CA MET A 19 -5.27 6.24 -5.33
C MET A 19 -4.66 5.56 -6.54
N LEU A 20 -3.52 4.92 -6.37
CA LEU A 20 -2.88 4.21 -7.47
C LEU A 20 -3.79 3.12 -8.02
N TYR A 21 -4.48 2.41 -7.14
CA TYR A 21 -5.41 1.39 -7.58
C TYR A 21 -6.57 2.01 -8.39
N ASP A 22 -7.09 3.15 -7.92
CA ASP A 22 -8.14 3.87 -8.64
C ASP A 22 -7.67 4.34 -10.01
N GLU A 23 -6.39 4.65 -10.13
CA GLU A 23 -5.81 5.12 -11.38
C GLU A 23 -5.49 3.97 -12.35
N GLY A 24 -5.71 2.75 -11.94
CA GLY A 24 -5.58 1.61 -12.82
C GLY A 24 -4.45 0.65 -12.53
N LEU A 25 -3.65 0.91 -11.50
CA LEU A 25 -2.61 -0.03 -11.13
C LEU A 25 -3.22 -1.28 -10.52
N SER A 26 -2.63 -2.42 -10.81
CA SER A 26 -3.06 -3.67 -10.20
C SER A 26 -2.48 -3.80 -8.80
N ILE A 27 -3.01 -4.76 -8.03
CA ILE A 27 -2.47 -5.07 -6.72
C ILE A 27 -1.01 -5.49 -6.84
N ASP A 28 -0.66 -6.23 -7.88
CA ASP A 28 0.73 -6.64 -8.10
C ASP A 28 1.64 -5.43 -8.34
N ASP A 29 1.14 -4.43 -9.07
CA ASP A 29 1.91 -3.20 -9.27
C ASP A 29 2.16 -2.48 -7.95
N ILE A 30 1.16 -2.45 -7.09
CA ILE A 30 1.29 -1.80 -5.78
C ILE A 30 2.28 -2.57 -4.91
N LYS A 31 2.29 -3.90 -5.02
CA LYS A 31 3.29 -4.70 -4.30
C LYS A 31 4.70 -4.38 -4.76
N GLU A 32 4.90 -4.06 -6.03
CA GLU A 32 6.21 -3.64 -6.53
C GLU A 32 6.62 -2.30 -5.93
N VAL A 33 5.67 -1.38 -5.81
CA VAL A 33 5.93 -0.10 -5.15
C VAL A 33 6.33 -0.35 -3.69
N LEU A 34 5.64 -1.25 -3.02
CA LEU A 34 5.97 -1.62 -1.64
C LEU A 34 7.41 -2.11 -1.56
N GLN A 35 7.82 -2.97 -2.48
CA GLN A 35 9.17 -3.51 -2.47
C GLN A 35 10.22 -2.41 -2.62
N LEU A 36 9.98 -1.43 -3.48
CA LEU A 36 10.90 -0.31 -3.64
C LEU A 36 11.07 0.47 -2.33
N TYR A 37 9.97 0.67 -1.64
CA TYR A 37 10.01 1.41 -0.38
C TYR A 37 10.66 0.60 0.73
N GLU A 38 10.50 -0.72 0.71
CA GLU A 38 11.20 -1.59 1.66
C GLU A 38 12.70 -1.53 1.45
N GLU A 39 13.14 -1.48 0.20
CA GLU A 39 14.56 -1.38 -0.11
C GLU A 39 15.16 -0.07 0.39
N ARG A 40 14.33 0.96 0.48
CA ARG A 40 14.75 2.26 1.01
C ARG A 40 14.54 2.37 2.51
N GLU A 41 14.07 1.33 3.13
CA GLU A 41 13.84 1.26 4.57
C GLU A 41 12.84 2.30 5.08
N LEU A 42 11.87 2.64 4.25
CA LEU A 42 10.80 3.57 4.61
C LEU A 42 9.63 2.79 5.23
N TYR A 43 9.87 2.24 6.41
CA TYR A 43 8.98 1.21 6.98
C TYR A 43 7.60 1.72 7.35
N LEU A 44 7.48 2.98 7.76
CA LEU A 44 6.16 3.53 8.09
C LEU A 44 5.29 3.64 6.84
N THR A 45 5.88 4.10 5.75
CA THR A 45 5.17 4.16 4.48
C THR A 45 4.80 2.75 4.03
N CYS A 46 5.70 1.80 4.20
CA CYS A 46 5.43 0.40 3.87
C CYS A 46 4.25 -0.14 4.65
N ALA A 47 4.14 0.21 5.93
CA ALA A 47 3.02 -0.22 6.76
C ALA A 47 1.70 0.26 6.16
N GLY A 48 1.67 1.51 5.70
CA GLY A 48 0.47 2.07 5.07
C GLY A 48 0.12 1.35 3.77
N ILE A 49 1.14 1.10 2.95
CA ILE A 49 0.93 0.40 1.69
C ILE A 49 0.39 -1.03 1.94
N LYS A 50 0.93 -1.71 2.94
CA LYS A 50 0.46 -3.05 3.29
C LYS A 50 -1.00 -3.04 3.72
N LEU A 51 -1.40 -2.05 4.50
CA LEU A 51 -2.80 -1.92 4.90
C LEU A 51 -3.70 -1.76 3.68
N ALA A 52 -3.27 -0.95 2.71
CA ALA A 52 -4.06 -0.74 1.50
C ALA A 52 -4.15 -2.04 0.69
N ILE A 53 -3.05 -2.76 0.55
CA ILE A 53 -3.06 -4.02 -0.18
C ILE A 53 -4.01 -5.00 0.48
N ASP A 54 -3.95 -5.12 1.80
CA ASP A 54 -4.84 -6.04 2.52
C ASP A 54 -6.30 -5.66 2.31
N GLU A 55 -6.61 -4.40 2.35
CA GLU A 55 -7.98 -3.93 2.14
C GLU A 55 -8.45 -4.21 0.72
N LEU A 56 -7.58 -3.98 -0.26
CA LEU A 56 -7.93 -4.21 -1.65
C LEU A 56 -8.15 -5.69 -1.94
N ILE A 57 -7.32 -6.55 -1.37
CA ILE A 57 -7.49 -7.98 -1.51
C ILE A 57 -8.79 -8.42 -0.85
N ASP A 58 -9.09 -7.88 0.31
CA ASP A 58 -10.31 -8.22 1.03
C ASP A 58 -11.55 -7.81 0.26
N LYS A 59 -11.50 -6.66 -0.40
CA LYS A 59 -12.64 -6.10 -1.13
C LYS A 59 -12.82 -6.69 -2.51
N TYR A 60 -11.72 -6.87 -3.23
CA TYR A 60 -11.76 -7.21 -4.67
C TYR A 60 -11.12 -8.54 -4.99
N GLY A 61 -10.52 -9.18 -3.99
CA GLY A 61 -9.79 -10.42 -4.19
C GLY A 61 -8.43 -10.19 -4.80
N ASN A 62 -7.63 -11.24 -4.84
CA ASN A 62 -6.31 -11.19 -5.44
C ASN A 62 -6.44 -11.42 -6.93
N ASP A 63 -5.92 -10.48 -7.72
CA ASP A 63 -6.05 -10.53 -9.18
C ASP A 63 -5.47 -11.80 -9.77
N THR A 64 -4.47 -12.39 -9.12
CA THR A 64 -3.88 -13.62 -9.64
C THR A 64 -4.83 -14.80 -9.62
N PHE A 65 -5.90 -14.73 -8.88
CA PHE A 65 -6.91 -15.78 -8.81
C PHE A 65 -8.09 -15.54 -9.73
N ARG A 66 -8.06 -14.48 -10.48
CA ARG A 66 -9.15 -14.13 -11.37
C ARG A 66 -8.94 -14.83 -12.67
N ASN A 67 -9.87 -15.57 -13.08
CA ASN A 67 -9.76 -16.25 -14.35
C ASN A 67 -11.05 -16.17 -15.13
#